data_15e993cf75f4f6506d46b797788d18d9
#
_entry.id   15e993cf75f4f6506d46b797788d18d9
#
_cell.length_a   1.000
_cell.length_b   1.000
_cell.length_c   1.000
_cell.angle_alpha   90.00
_cell.angle_beta   90.00
_cell.angle_gamma   90.00
#
_symmetry.space_group_name_H-M   'P 1'
#
loop_
_entity.id
_entity.type
_entity.pdbx_description
1 polymer ?
#
loop_
_entity_poly.entity_id
_entity_poly.type
_entity_poly.pdbx_seq_one_letter_code
_entity_poly.pdbx_strand_id
1 'polypeptide(L)'
;DPEIGINRLMETYLKKGYSTAWINQRLKSIEVRKELTDEWDKRGVKKGQEYAILTDEITKAWSGLSVKQYKHHKDLKNENLRDNMTNLELVLNMLAEATTTEISKEKKPKTFLENYKYHQKWI
;
A
#
# COMPACT_ATOMS: atom_id res chain seq x y z
N ASP A 1 -17.96 9.01 9.22
CA ASP A 1 -18.34 7.61 9.31
C ASP A 1 -17.62 6.80 8.23
N PRO A 2 -16.74 5.84 8.63
CA PRO A 2 -15.98 5.02 7.65
C PRO A 2 -16.87 4.23 6.70
N GLU A 3 -18.02 3.78 7.15
CA GLU A 3 -18.95 3.01 6.33
C GLU A 3 -19.54 3.85 5.21
N ILE A 4 -19.90 5.10 5.48
CA ILE A 4 -20.39 6.03 4.47
C ILE A 4 -19.30 6.33 3.45
N GLY A 5 -18.05 6.51 3.93
CA GLY A 5 -16.91 6.77 3.05
C GLY A 5 -16.63 5.60 2.09
N ILE A 6 -16.72 4.36 2.59
CA ILE A 6 -16.53 3.16 1.78
C ILE A 6 -17.64 3.04 0.73
N ASN A 7 -18.90 3.29 1.10
CA ASN A 7 -20.01 3.23 0.17
C ASN A 7 -19.89 4.26 -0.95
N ARG A 8 -19.47 5.48 -0.63
CA ARG A 8 -19.24 6.53 -1.63
C ARG A 8 -18.11 6.17 -2.58
N LEU A 9 -17.03 5.59 -2.06
CA LEU A 9 -15.90 5.17 -2.86
C LEU A 9 -16.31 4.04 -3.81
N MET A 10 -17.09 3.07 -3.33
CA MET A 10 -17.62 2.00 -4.15
C MET A 10 -18.47 2.54 -5.30
N GLU A 11 -19.38 3.48 -5.00
CA GLU A 11 -20.21 4.11 -6.03
C GLU A 11 -19.37 4.84 -7.07
N THR A 12 -18.34 5.55 -6.63
CA THR A 12 -17.43 6.26 -7.52
C THR A 12 -16.74 5.30 -8.49
N TYR A 13 -16.22 4.18 -8.00
CA TYR A 13 -15.57 3.18 -8.85
C TYR A 13 -16.57 2.53 -9.81
N LEU A 14 -17.78 2.23 -9.35
CA LEU A 14 -18.84 1.68 -10.22
C LEU A 14 -19.17 2.63 -11.36
N LYS A 15 -19.29 3.92 -11.08
CA LYS A 15 -19.55 4.94 -12.10
C LYS A 15 -18.44 5.04 -13.14
N LYS A 16 -17.19 4.76 -12.74
CA LYS A 16 -16.05 4.76 -13.66
C LYS A 16 -15.93 3.48 -14.49
N GLY A 17 -16.80 2.50 -14.25
CA GLY A 17 -16.85 1.27 -15.03
C GLY A 17 -15.98 0.14 -14.52
N TYR A 18 -15.43 0.24 -13.31
CA TYR A 18 -14.67 -0.86 -12.72
C TYR A 18 -15.59 -2.01 -12.34
N SER A 19 -15.09 -3.24 -12.47
CA SER A 19 -15.85 -4.42 -12.08
C SER A 19 -16.01 -4.52 -10.57
N THR A 20 -17.07 -5.19 -10.13
CA THR A 20 -17.31 -5.44 -8.69
C THR A 20 -16.14 -6.19 -8.07
N ALA A 21 -15.60 -7.17 -8.76
CA ALA A 21 -14.46 -7.96 -8.29
C ALA A 21 -13.24 -7.07 -8.05
N TRP A 22 -12.92 -6.17 -8.99
CA TRP A 22 -11.80 -5.24 -8.83
C TRP A 22 -12.06 -4.28 -7.66
N ILE A 23 -13.27 -3.75 -7.55
CA ILE A 23 -13.64 -2.81 -6.48
C ILE A 23 -13.44 -3.46 -5.12
N ASN A 24 -13.87 -4.71 -4.94
CA ASN A 24 -13.69 -5.44 -3.69
C ASN A 24 -12.21 -5.59 -3.34
N GLN A 25 -11.35 -5.90 -4.31
CA GLN A 25 -9.91 -5.98 -4.09
C GLN A 25 -9.33 -4.61 -3.72
N ARG A 26 -9.75 -3.55 -4.40
CA ARG A 26 -9.28 -2.19 -4.10
C ARG A 26 -9.67 -1.77 -2.68
N LEU A 27 -10.90 -2.05 -2.26
CA LEU A 27 -11.36 -1.74 -0.90
C LEU A 27 -10.56 -2.55 0.14
N LYS A 28 -10.29 -3.82 -0.14
CA LYS A 28 -9.46 -4.66 0.72
C LYS A 28 -8.04 -4.08 0.83
N SER A 29 -7.49 -3.57 -0.25
CA SER A 29 -6.17 -2.96 -0.24
C SER A 29 -6.10 -1.72 0.65
N ILE A 30 -7.20 -0.98 0.77
CA ILE A 30 -7.30 0.18 1.67
C ILE A 30 -7.19 -0.28 3.13
N GLU A 31 -7.88 -1.35 3.51
CA GLU A 31 -7.80 -1.91 4.85
C GLU A 31 -6.39 -2.40 5.19
N VAL A 32 -5.77 -3.13 4.27
CA VAL A 32 -4.40 -3.64 4.45
C VAL A 32 -3.41 -2.49 4.61
N ARG A 33 -3.54 -1.45 3.80
CA ARG A 33 -2.69 -0.25 3.89
C ARG A 33 -2.88 0.47 5.22
N LYS A 34 -4.12 0.57 5.69
CA LYS A 34 -4.40 1.21 6.97
C LYS A 34 -3.73 0.46 8.12
N GLU A 35 -3.80 -0.86 8.14
CA GLU A 35 -3.12 -1.66 9.15
C GLU A 35 -1.62 -1.41 9.15
N LEU A 36 -1.02 -1.33 7.97
CA LEU A 36 0.41 -1.06 7.84
C LEU A 36 0.77 0.34 8.36
N THR A 37 0.03 1.37 7.97
CA THR A 37 0.32 2.73 8.41
C THR A 37 0.06 2.91 9.90
N ASP A 38 -0.94 2.24 10.46
CA ASP A 38 -1.18 2.24 11.91
C ASP A 38 0.00 1.59 12.64
N GLU A 39 0.54 0.49 12.10
CA GLU A 39 1.72 -0.19 12.65
C GLU A 39 2.95 0.72 12.56
N TRP A 40 3.18 1.38 11.43
CA TRP A 40 4.29 2.33 11.29
C TRP A 40 4.18 3.48 12.29
N ASP A 41 3.00 4.06 12.45
CA ASP A 41 2.77 5.14 13.41
C ASP A 41 3.13 4.69 14.84
N LYS A 42 2.69 3.49 15.20
CA LYS A 42 2.99 2.88 16.50
C LYS A 42 4.49 2.63 16.70
N ARG A 43 5.23 2.39 15.61
CA ARG A 43 6.67 2.07 15.64
C ARG A 43 7.57 3.28 15.39
N GLY A 44 7.03 4.48 15.44
CA GLY A 44 7.84 5.70 15.36
C GLY A 44 8.16 6.18 13.94
N VAL A 45 7.45 5.66 12.94
CA VAL A 45 7.58 6.15 11.56
C VAL A 45 6.67 7.35 11.38
N LYS A 46 7.21 8.41 10.79
CA LYS A 46 6.46 9.66 10.57
C LYS A 46 5.79 9.68 9.21
N LYS A 47 4.59 10.24 9.17
CA LYS A 47 3.85 10.45 7.92
C LYS A 47 4.66 11.32 6.95
N GLY A 48 4.34 11.21 5.68
CA GLY A 48 4.99 11.98 4.64
C GLY A 48 6.20 11.24 4.08
N GLN A 49 7.38 11.85 4.17
CA GLN A 49 8.58 11.32 3.53
C GLN A 49 8.98 9.92 4.02
N GLU A 50 8.88 9.66 5.32
CA GLU A 50 9.25 8.35 5.87
C GLU A 50 8.31 7.25 5.38
N TYR A 51 7.00 7.51 5.35
CA TYR A 51 6.03 6.59 4.78
C TYR A 51 6.33 6.33 3.31
N ALA A 52 6.67 7.37 2.56
CA ALA A 52 6.98 7.25 1.13
C ALA A 52 8.21 6.38 0.89
N ILE A 53 9.27 6.57 1.68
CA ILE A 53 10.50 5.78 1.57
C ILE A 53 10.21 4.30 1.83
N LEU A 54 9.49 3.99 2.91
CA LEU A 54 9.16 2.60 3.24
C LEU A 54 8.22 1.98 2.19
N THR A 55 7.29 2.76 1.67
CA THR A 55 6.39 2.30 0.60
C THR A 55 7.18 1.96 -0.67
N ASP A 56 8.19 2.77 -1.01
CA ASP A 56 9.08 2.47 -2.15
C ASP A 56 9.83 1.16 -1.93
N GLU A 57 10.32 0.90 -0.72
CA GLU A 57 11.01 -0.35 -0.43
C GLU A 57 10.09 -1.56 -0.60
N ILE A 58 8.85 -1.46 -0.14
CA ILE A 58 7.86 -2.53 -0.31
C ILE A 58 7.55 -2.74 -1.79
N THR A 59 7.32 -1.66 -2.53
CA THR A 59 6.98 -1.73 -3.96
C THR A 59 8.12 -2.31 -4.77
N LYS A 60 9.37 -1.92 -4.47
CA LYS A 60 10.56 -2.49 -5.10
C LYS A 60 10.68 -3.99 -4.81
N ALA A 61 10.31 -4.40 -3.60
CA ALA A 61 10.43 -5.77 -3.17
C ALA A 61 9.64 -6.74 -4.05
N TRP A 62 8.41 -6.38 -4.42
CA TRP A 62 7.58 -7.27 -5.21
C TRP A 62 7.53 -6.93 -6.70
N SER A 63 7.73 -5.68 -7.08
CA SER A 63 7.64 -5.25 -8.48
C SER A 63 8.98 -4.98 -9.14
N GLY A 64 10.03 -4.77 -8.34
CA GLY A 64 11.34 -4.33 -8.85
C GLY A 64 11.41 -2.84 -9.15
N LEU A 65 10.35 -2.09 -8.90
CA LEU A 65 10.24 -0.67 -9.26
C LEU A 65 9.87 0.16 -8.03
N SER A 66 10.38 1.40 -7.97
CA SER A 66 9.88 2.39 -7.02
C SER A 66 8.47 2.81 -7.45
N VAL A 67 7.74 3.50 -6.59
CA VAL A 67 6.41 4.03 -6.92
C VAL A 67 6.48 4.92 -8.16
N LYS A 68 7.47 5.81 -8.22
CA LYS A 68 7.67 6.71 -9.36
C LYS A 68 7.95 5.96 -10.65
N GLN A 69 8.84 4.96 -10.60
CA GLN A 69 9.16 4.12 -11.75
C GLN A 69 7.96 3.31 -12.23
N TYR A 70 7.17 2.81 -11.28
CA TYR A 70 5.97 2.03 -11.58
C TYR A 70 4.92 2.90 -12.28
N LYS A 71 4.70 4.11 -11.78
CA LYS A 71 3.81 5.08 -12.43
C LYS A 71 4.27 5.40 -13.85
N HIS A 72 5.56 5.60 -14.06
CA HIS A 72 6.13 5.85 -15.37
C HIS A 72 5.89 4.67 -16.30
N HIS A 73 6.07 3.45 -15.81
CA HIS A 73 5.83 2.22 -16.59
C HIS A 73 4.37 2.13 -17.05
N LYS A 74 3.43 2.63 -16.27
CA LYS A 74 1.99 2.63 -16.59
C LYS A 74 1.53 3.90 -17.30
N ASP A 75 2.43 4.80 -17.69
CA ASP A 75 2.11 6.10 -18.29
C ASP A 75 1.24 6.98 -17.39
N LEU A 76 1.40 6.89 -16.08
CA LEU A 76 0.70 7.72 -15.11
C LEU A 76 1.55 8.94 -14.77
N LYS A 77 0.91 10.09 -14.58
CA LYS A 77 1.55 11.33 -14.11
C LYS A 77 1.17 11.61 -12.67
N ASN A 78 -0.04 12.16 -12.47
CA ASN A 78 -0.56 12.50 -11.14
C ASN A 78 -1.62 11.52 -10.65
N GLU A 79 -2.01 10.55 -11.50
CA GLU A 79 -3.04 9.59 -11.15
C GLU A 79 -2.57 8.67 -10.02
N ASN A 80 -3.50 8.18 -9.23
CA ASN A 80 -3.21 7.26 -8.14
C ASN A 80 -2.76 5.90 -8.71
N LEU A 81 -1.59 5.43 -8.26
CA LEU A 81 -1.04 4.17 -8.76
C LEU A 81 -1.98 2.99 -8.48
N ARG A 82 -2.52 2.90 -7.28
CA ARG A 82 -3.35 1.75 -6.87
C ARG A 82 -4.67 1.70 -7.61
N ASP A 83 -5.25 2.86 -7.96
CA ASP A 83 -6.46 2.92 -8.77
C ASP A 83 -6.23 2.43 -10.20
N ASN A 84 -4.98 2.33 -10.62
CA ASN A 84 -4.58 1.88 -11.95
C ASN A 84 -3.87 0.52 -11.93
N MET A 85 -4.00 -0.21 -10.84
CA MET A 85 -3.49 -1.58 -10.73
C MET A 85 -4.54 -2.60 -11.19
N THR A 86 -4.10 -3.70 -11.76
CA THR A 86 -4.94 -4.86 -12.04
C THR A 86 -5.26 -5.59 -10.74
N ASN A 87 -6.21 -6.54 -10.77
CA ASN A 87 -6.49 -7.40 -9.62
C ASN A 87 -5.24 -8.09 -9.10
N LEU A 88 -4.42 -8.64 -9.99
CA LEU A 88 -3.21 -9.35 -9.60
C LEU A 88 -2.21 -8.42 -8.93
N GLU A 89 -2.02 -7.22 -9.48
CA GLU A 89 -1.13 -6.23 -8.88
C GLU A 89 -1.59 -5.83 -7.49
N LEU A 90 -2.89 -5.62 -7.31
CA LEU A 90 -3.47 -5.30 -5.99
C LEU A 90 -3.19 -6.42 -4.99
N VAL A 91 -3.38 -7.68 -5.39
CA VAL A 91 -3.15 -8.84 -4.51
C VAL A 91 -1.68 -8.94 -4.12
N LEU A 92 -0.76 -8.78 -5.08
CA LEU A 92 0.67 -8.83 -4.81
C LEU A 92 1.11 -7.70 -3.86
N ASN A 93 0.59 -6.50 -4.08
CA ASN A 93 0.89 -5.37 -3.20
C ASN A 93 0.32 -5.58 -1.80
N MET A 94 -0.90 -6.11 -1.69
CA MET A 94 -1.49 -6.43 -0.40
C MET A 94 -0.69 -7.47 0.35
N LEU A 95 -0.22 -8.51 -0.33
CA LEU A 95 0.60 -9.55 0.28
C LEU A 95 1.89 -8.95 0.84
N ALA A 96 2.55 -8.09 0.07
CA ALA A 96 3.77 -7.43 0.51
C ALA A 96 3.52 -6.52 1.71
N GLU A 97 2.45 -5.74 1.69
CA GLU A 97 2.11 -4.84 2.80
C GLU A 97 1.70 -5.61 4.05
N ALA A 98 0.89 -6.64 3.92
CA ALA A 98 0.48 -7.48 5.06
C ALA A 98 1.67 -8.22 5.68
N THR A 99 2.58 -8.73 4.84
CA THR A 99 3.81 -9.37 5.31
C THR A 99 4.66 -8.39 6.11
N THR A 100 4.81 -7.17 5.62
CA THR A 100 5.56 -6.12 6.31
C THR A 100 4.93 -5.82 7.68
N THR A 101 3.60 -5.72 7.74
CA THR A 101 2.87 -5.49 8.99
C THR A 101 3.17 -6.60 10.00
N GLU A 102 3.11 -7.86 9.60
CA GLU A 102 3.38 -9.00 10.48
C GLU A 102 4.83 -9.04 10.96
N ILE A 103 5.77 -8.75 10.08
CA ILE A 103 7.19 -8.68 10.45
C ILE A 103 7.42 -7.56 11.47
N SER A 104 6.81 -6.40 11.26
CA SER A 104 6.91 -5.28 12.18
C SER A 104 6.36 -5.62 13.56
N LYS A 105 5.21 -6.29 13.62
CA LYS A 105 4.62 -6.72 14.90
C LYS A 105 5.54 -7.68 15.65
N GLU A 106 6.23 -8.56 14.93
CA GLU A 106 7.15 -9.53 15.51
C GLU A 106 8.46 -8.88 15.96
N LYS A 107 9.07 -8.07 15.09
CA LYS A 107 10.39 -7.47 15.34
C LYS A 107 10.33 -6.22 16.21
N LYS A 108 9.18 -5.57 16.28
CA LYS A 108 8.95 -4.37 17.11
C LYS A 108 10.01 -3.29 16.92
N PRO A 109 10.27 -2.84 15.69
CA PRO A 109 11.23 -1.76 15.46
C PRO A 109 10.79 -0.49 16.17
N LYS A 110 11.76 0.30 16.68
CA LYS A 110 11.47 1.49 17.50
C LYS A 110 11.70 2.80 16.77
N THR A 111 12.43 2.77 15.67
CA THR A 111 12.80 3.98 14.92
C THR A 111 12.56 3.76 13.44
N PHE A 112 12.55 4.87 12.67
CA PHE A 112 12.49 4.78 11.22
C PHE A 112 13.62 3.94 10.65
N LEU A 113 14.85 4.10 11.15
CA LEU A 113 16.00 3.34 10.65
C LEU A 113 15.84 1.84 10.88
N GLU A 114 15.32 1.42 12.03
CA GLU A 114 15.05 0.01 12.29
C GLU A 114 13.97 -0.52 11.35
N ASN A 115 12.90 0.25 11.14
CA ASN A 115 11.85 -0.11 10.18
C ASN A 115 12.43 -0.28 8.78
N TYR A 116 13.25 0.68 8.33
CA TYR A 116 13.89 0.65 7.02
C TYR A 116 14.75 -0.60 6.86
N LYS A 117 15.54 -0.93 7.87
CA LYS A 117 16.40 -2.13 7.89
C LYS A 117 15.61 -3.40 7.67
N TYR A 118 14.47 -3.57 8.35
CA TYR A 118 13.64 -4.76 8.20
C TYR A 118 12.93 -4.81 6.86
N HIS A 119 12.52 -3.65 6.31
CA HIS A 119 11.90 -3.59 4.99
C HIS A 119 12.85 -4.01 3.87
N GLN A 120 14.15 -3.79 4.04
CA GLN A 120 15.15 -4.22 3.07
C GLN A 120 15.43 -5.73 3.11
N LYS A 121 15.15 -6.38 4.21
CA LYS A 121 15.57 -7.75 4.47
C LYS A 121 14.50 -8.82 4.31
N TRP A 122 13.24 -8.45 4.13
CA TRP A 122 12.20 -9.46 4.16
C TRP A 122 12.02 -10.18 2.82
N ILE A 123 12.71 -9.80 1.80
CA ILE A 123 12.80 -10.59 0.60
C ILE A 123 13.91 -11.63 0.79
#